data_694cc156152ff62feb5dd9ae85f855a7
#
_entry.id   694cc156152ff62feb5dd9ae85f855a7
#
_cell.length_a   1.000
_cell.length_b   1.000
_cell.length_c   1.000
_cell.angle_alpha   90.00
_cell.angle_beta   90.00
_cell.angle_gamma   90.00
#
_symmetry.space_group_name_H-M   'P 1'
#
loop_
_entity.id
_entity.type
_entity.pdbx_description
1 polymer ?
#
loop_
_entity_poly.entity_id
_entity_poly.type
_entity_poly.pdbx_seq_one_letter_code
_entity_poly.pdbx_strand_id
1 'polypeptide(L)'
;MKLRTIFTSAAVAVALASTGAIAEGHNKKGAKPVGIVKGVMEVAGISRNQDNGATIDPDFAKTSRPCPPFCIQPTEPFLPAAVDTVTELDMIHAARDRANGDTNIVLVDARTPGWVKKGTIPHSVNVPFTKVNSKALAKDPMAVVEIMTKDFGVKDMDGVLNYDNAKTLYLFCNGSWCGQSPASIRALLSMGYPQDKIKYYRGGMNAWKSLGLSTK
;
A
#
# COMPACT_ATOMS: atom_id res chain seq x y z
N MET A 1 64.03 29.88 40.87
CA MET A 1 63.87 28.95 39.76
C MET A 1 62.52 28.29 39.87
N LYS A 2 61.52 28.78 39.13
CA LYS A 2 60.12 28.23 39.17
C LYS A 2 59.80 27.68 37.79
N LEU A 3 59.64 26.36 37.74
CA LEU A 3 59.28 25.63 36.53
C LEU A 3 57.77 25.78 36.33
N ARG A 4 57.33 26.29 35.19
CA ARG A 4 55.91 26.34 34.79
C ARG A 4 55.63 25.15 33.87
N THR A 5 54.79 24.23 34.35
CA THR A 5 54.29 23.13 33.59
C THR A 5 53.08 23.61 32.77
N ILE A 6 53.16 23.50 31.46
CA ILE A 6 52.10 23.82 30.52
C ILE A 6 51.33 22.52 30.27
N PHE A 7 50.06 22.46 30.68
CA PHE A 7 49.13 21.37 30.29
C PHE A 7 48.47 21.75 28.96
N THR A 8 48.77 21.01 27.93
CA THR A 8 48.06 21.07 26.66
C THR A 8 46.89 20.06 26.71
N SER A 9 45.68 20.60 26.77
CA SER A 9 44.49 19.79 26.66
C SER A 9 44.23 19.44 25.19
N ALA A 10 44.39 18.18 24.84
CA ALA A 10 43.97 17.66 23.56
C ALA A 10 42.46 17.34 23.61
N ALA A 11 41.66 18.12 22.90
CA ALA A 11 40.26 17.82 22.70
C ALA A 11 40.10 16.68 21.68
N VAL A 12 39.69 15.50 22.12
CA VAL A 12 39.34 14.39 21.22
C VAL A 12 37.90 14.65 20.76
N ALA A 13 37.74 15.06 19.51
CA ALA A 13 36.45 15.10 18.84
C ALA A 13 36.04 13.68 18.45
N VAL A 14 35.10 13.10 19.18
CA VAL A 14 34.46 11.85 18.78
C VAL A 14 33.42 12.18 17.70
N ALA A 15 33.77 11.91 16.45
CA ALA A 15 32.82 11.92 15.34
C ALA A 15 31.94 10.69 15.46
N LEU A 16 30.70 10.88 15.88
CA LEU A 16 29.64 9.86 15.77
C LEU A 16 29.25 9.72 14.30
N ALA A 17 29.91 8.80 13.61
CA ALA A 17 29.45 8.33 12.32
C ALA A 17 28.20 7.48 12.56
N SER A 18 27.02 8.05 12.28
CA SER A 18 25.78 7.28 12.15
C SER A 18 25.90 6.41 10.89
N THR A 19 26.37 5.19 11.05
CA THR A 19 26.26 4.16 10.02
C THR A 19 24.80 3.76 9.93
N GLY A 20 24.03 4.43 9.07
CA GLY A 20 22.79 3.89 8.56
C GLY A 20 23.15 2.57 7.89
N ALA A 21 22.70 1.45 8.48
CA ALA A 21 22.78 0.16 7.83
C ALA A 21 21.89 0.20 6.60
N ILE A 22 22.47 0.54 5.46
CA ILE A 22 21.90 0.22 4.15
C ILE A 22 21.98 -1.31 4.11
N ALA A 23 20.82 -1.98 4.07
CA ALA A 23 20.77 -3.39 3.78
C ALA A 23 21.41 -3.59 2.39
N GLU A 24 22.68 -3.97 2.35
CA GLU A 24 23.34 -4.38 1.13
C GLU A 24 22.63 -5.62 0.60
N GLY A 25 21.75 -5.41 -0.37
CA GLY A 25 21.22 -6.49 -1.17
C GLY A 25 22.42 -7.23 -1.79
N HIS A 26 22.56 -8.52 -1.48
CA HIS A 26 23.61 -9.38 -2.01
C HIS A 26 23.49 -9.45 -3.53
N ASN A 27 24.10 -8.50 -4.23
CA ASN A 27 24.17 -8.50 -5.68
C ASN A 27 25.25 -9.55 -6.07
N LYS A 28 24.80 -10.76 -6.43
CA LYS A 28 25.72 -11.79 -6.93
C LYS A 28 26.45 -11.21 -8.17
N LYS A 29 27.78 -11.25 -8.19
CA LYS A 29 28.61 -10.84 -9.34
C LYS A 29 28.04 -11.44 -10.62
N GLY A 30 27.62 -10.60 -11.59
CA GLY A 30 27.03 -11.01 -12.84
C GLY A 30 25.49 -11.05 -12.90
N ALA A 31 24.77 -10.76 -11.79
CA ALA A 31 23.32 -10.65 -11.83
C ALA A 31 22.90 -9.41 -12.63
N LYS A 32 21.86 -9.57 -13.47
CA LYS A 32 21.28 -8.46 -14.22
C LYS A 32 20.50 -7.56 -13.26
N PRO A 33 20.50 -6.21 -13.47
CA PRO A 33 19.66 -5.31 -12.67
C PRO A 33 18.19 -5.68 -12.77
N VAL A 34 17.48 -5.61 -11.64
CA VAL A 34 16.03 -5.86 -11.56
C VAL A 34 15.31 -4.52 -11.46
N GLY A 35 14.97 -3.94 -12.61
CA GLY A 35 14.19 -2.71 -12.69
C GLY A 35 12.69 -2.93 -12.59
N ILE A 36 11.94 -1.86 -12.33
CA ILE A 36 10.46 -1.85 -12.39
C ILE A 36 10.02 -2.02 -13.86
N VAL A 37 10.56 -1.17 -14.74
CA VAL A 37 10.47 -1.28 -16.20
C VAL A 37 11.85 -0.99 -16.80
N LYS A 38 12.01 -1.14 -18.11
CA LYS A 38 13.30 -0.90 -18.77
C LYS A 38 13.83 0.50 -18.45
N GLY A 39 15.00 0.54 -17.83
CA GLY A 39 15.69 1.79 -17.45
C GLY A 39 15.17 2.49 -16.19
N VAL A 40 14.17 1.95 -15.51
CA VAL A 40 13.60 2.54 -14.27
C VAL A 40 13.82 1.58 -13.11
N MET A 41 14.69 1.96 -12.18
CA MET A 41 15.05 1.14 -11.01
C MET A 41 14.15 1.41 -9.81
N GLU A 42 13.67 2.63 -9.66
CA GLU A 42 12.88 3.09 -8.51
C GLU A 42 11.85 4.14 -8.94
N VAL A 43 10.68 4.13 -8.29
CA VAL A 43 9.63 5.14 -8.41
C VAL A 43 9.04 5.40 -7.03
N ALA A 44 9.14 6.62 -6.52
CA ALA A 44 8.54 7.04 -5.24
C ALA A 44 8.90 6.14 -4.05
N GLY A 45 10.17 5.72 -3.95
CA GLY A 45 10.65 4.80 -2.92
C GLY A 45 10.27 3.32 -3.14
N ILE A 46 9.60 3.01 -4.26
CA ILE A 46 9.31 1.63 -4.67
C ILE A 46 10.42 1.16 -5.60
N SER A 47 11.08 0.06 -5.22
CA SER A 47 12.10 -0.62 -6.00
C SER A 47 11.80 -2.11 -6.07
N ARG A 48 12.56 -2.86 -6.88
CA ARG A 48 12.51 -4.32 -6.90
C ARG A 48 13.73 -4.91 -6.22
N ASN A 49 13.57 -6.08 -5.61
CA ASN A 49 14.67 -6.84 -5.04
C ASN A 49 15.72 -7.13 -6.12
N GLN A 50 16.99 -6.82 -5.83
CA GLN A 50 18.12 -7.00 -6.75
C GLN A 50 18.75 -8.40 -6.68
N ASP A 51 18.32 -9.26 -5.77
CA ASP A 51 18.74 -10.66 -5.74
C ASP A 51 17.91 -11.48 -6.77
N ASN A 52 18.57 -11.86 -7.86
CA ASN A 52 17.92 -12.67 -8.91
C ASN A 52 17.56 -14.10 -8.42
N GLY A 53 18.04 -14.53 -7.28
CA GLY A 53 17.68 -15.81 -6.64
C GLY A 53 16.65 -15.67 -5.53
N ALA A 54 16.13 -14.47 -5.28
CA ALA A 54 15.11 -14.25 -4.25
C ALA A 54 13.81 -15.00 -4.57
N THR A 55 13.16 -15.47 -3.52
CA THR A 55 11.86 -16.13 -3.59
C THR A 55 10.79 -15.28 -2.91
N ILE A 56 9.54 -15.60 -3.19
CA ILE A 56 8.41 -14.90 -2.59
C ILE A 56 8.42 -15.09 -1.05
N ASP A 57 7.96 -14.06 -0.35
CA ASP A 57 7.74 -14.09 1.10
C ASP A 57 6.88 -15.33 1.51
N PRO A 58 7.29 -16.11 2.51
CA PRO A 58 6.59 -17.32 2.95
C PRO A 58 5.10 -17.12 3.26
N ASP A 59 4.69 -15.95 3.74
CA ASP A 59 3.28 -15.62 3.98
C ASP A 59 2.43 -15.68 2.70
N PHE A 60 3.05 -15.53 1.52
CA PHE A 60 2.42 -15.54 0.20
C PHE A 60 2.76 -16.77 -0.65
N ALA A 61 3.64 -17.66 -0.16
CA ALA A 61 4.05 -18.87 -0.88
C ALA A 61 2.96 -19.97 -0.91
N LYS A 62 1.96 -19.89 -0.04
CA LYS A 62 0.88 -20.87 0.05
C LYS A 62 0.00 -20.83 -1.21
N THR A 63 -0.02 -21.92 -1.97
CA THR A 63 -0.75 -22.03 -3.24
C THR A 63 -2.17 -22.54 -3.10
N SER A 64 -2.46 -23.37 -2.08
CA SER A 64 -3.79 -23.94 -1.86
C SER A 64 -4.49 -23.26 -0.68
N ARG A 65 -5.71 -22.79 -0.91
CA ARG A 65 -6.56 -22.15 0.09
C ARG A 65 -7.99 -22.68 -0.04
N PRO A 66 -8.72 -22.93 1.07
CA PRO A 66 -10.10 -23.39 0.99
C PRO A 66 -11.03 -22.28 0.44
N CYS A 67 -11.93 -22.66 -0.44
CA CYS A 67 -13.00 -21.78 -0.92
C CYS A 67 -14.36 -22.37 -0.47
N PRO A 68 -15.18 -21.66 0.31
CA PRO A 68 -14.91 -20.37 0.96
C PRO A 68 -13.89 -20.46 2.12
N PRO A 69 -13.29 -19.34 2.61
CA PRO A 69 -13.53 -17.96 2.17
C PRO A 69 -12.58 -17.46 1.07
N PHE A 70 -11.56 -18.25 0.68
CA PHE A 70 -10.49 -17.81 -0.23
C PHE A 70 -10.79 -18.14 -1.70
N CYS A 71 -11.98 -17.78 -2.16
CA CYS A 71 -12.38 -18.03 -3.54
C CYS A 71 -11.72 -17.06 -4.51
N ILE A 72 -11.34 -17.55 -5.70
CA ILE A 72 -10.76 -16.71 -6.74
C ILE A 72 -11.77 -15.66 -7.18
N GLN A 73 -11.36 -14.39 -7.14
CA GLN A 73 -12.18 -13.29 -7.64
C GLN A 73 -12.10 -13.23 -9.17
N PRO A 74 -13.19 -12.97 -9.89
CA PRO A 74 -13.14 -12.69 -11.32
C PRO A 74 -12.36 -11.41 -11.60
N THR A 75 -12.05 -11.13 -12.87
CA THR A 75 -11.36 -9.90 -13.26
C THR A 75 -12.25 -8.68 -12.99
N GLU A 76 -13.54 -8.78 -13.28
CA GLU A 76 -14.53 -7.72 -13.08
C GLU A 76 -15.60 -8.17 -12.07
N PRO A 77 -15.28 -8.18 -10.76
CA PRO A 77 -16.18 -8.76 -9.75
C PRO A 77 -17.34 -7.84 -9.36
N PHE A 78 -17.43 -6.65 -9.94
CA PHE A 78 -18.39 -5.61 -9.55
C PHE A 78 -19.44 -5.31 -10.61
N LEU A 79 -19.42 -5.97 -11.76
CA LEU A 79 -20.42 -5.76 -12.81
C LEU A 79 -21.86 -5.80 -12.22
N PRO A 80 -22.76 -4.90 -12.66
CA PRO A 80 -22.59 -3.94 -13.77
C PRO A 80 -21.87 -2.62 -13.42
N ALA A 81 -21.36 -2.46 -12.17
CA ALA A 81 -20.65 -1.27 -11.78
C ALA A 81 -19.29 -1.20 -12.53
N ALA A 82 -19.00 -0.01 -13.11
CA ALA A 82 -17.79 0.26 -13.89
C ALA A 82 -16.58 0.54 -12.98
N VAL A 83 -16.15 -0.47 -12.23
CA VAL A 83 -14.93 -0.42 -11.40
C VAL A 83 -13.78 -1.01 -12.18
N ASP A 84 -12.76 -0.22 -12.47
CA ASP A 84 -11.59 -0.69 -13.19
C ASP A 84 -10.75 -1.65 -12.33
N THR A 85 -10.38 -2.78 -12.91
CA THR A 85 -9.34 -3.65 -12.33
C THR A 85 -7.98 -3.18 -12.84
N VAL A 86 -7.07 -2.89 -11.91
CA VAL A 86 -5.76 -2.29 -12.18
C VAL A 86 -4.62 -3.26 -11.83
N THR A 87 -3.44 -2.96 -12.35
CA THR A 87 -2.22 -3.75 -12.23
C THR A 87 -1.17 -3.07 -11.35
N GLU A 88 0.00 -3.70 -11.21
CA GLU A 88 1.11 -3.20 -10.41
C GLU A 88 1.64 -1.85 -10.89
N LEU A 89 1.70 -1.63 -12.21
CA LEU A 89 2.17 -0.35 -12.76
C LEU A 89 1.20 0.79 -12.46
N ASP A 90 -0.10 0.54 -12.49
CA ASP A 90 -1.11 1.52 -12.11
C ASP A 90 -0.97 1.91 -10.63
N MET A 91 -0.71 0.91 -9.76
CA MET A 91 -0.46 1.15 -8.34
C MET A 91 0.83 1.95 -8.10
N ILE A 92 1.90 1.67 -8.86
CA ILE A 92 3.17 2.40 -8.78
C ILE A 92 2.99 3.84 -9.27
N HIS A 93 2.23 4.07 -10.33
CA HIS A 93 1.92 5.41 -10.81
C HIS A 93 1.08 6.18 -9.81
N ALA A 94 0.05 5.57 -9.24
CA ALA A 94 -0.76 6.17 -8.19
C ALA A 94 0.09 6.54 -6.94
N ALA A 95 1.01 5.66 -6.55
CA ALA A 95 1.96 5.92 -5.46
C ALA A 95 2.90 7.10 -5.76
N ARG A 96 3.40 7.19 -7.00
CA ARG A 96 4.21 8.32 -7.50
C ARG A 96 3.43 9.62 -7.45
N ASP A 97 2.22 9.64 -7.97
CA ASP A 97 1.41 10.84 -8.05
C ASP A 97 1.04 11.32 -6.64
N ARG A 98 0.74 10.38 -5.74
CA ARG A 98 0.55 10.65 -4.32
C ARG A 98 1.80 11.23 -3.65
N ALA A 99 2.98 10.68 -3.93
CA ALA A 99 4.27 11.17 -3.42
C ALA A 99 4.59 12.58 -3.93
N ASN A 100 4.15 12.90 -5.14
CA ASN A 100 4.28 14.23 -5.76
C ASN A 100 3.24 15.25 -5.28
N GLY A 101 2.38 14.88 -4.31
CA GLY A 101 1.43 15.79 -3.67
C GLY A 101 0.00 15.74 -4.23
N ASP A 102 -0.34 14.79 -5.11
CA ASP A 102 -1.73 14.62 -5.52
C ASP A 102 -2.57 14.10 -4.34
N THR A 103 -3.42 14.98 -3.82
CA THR A 103 -4.32 14.68 -2.71
C THR A 103 -5.63 14.01 -3.14
N ASN A 104 -5.90 13.93 -4.47
CA ASN A 104 -7.12 13.34 -5.02
C ASN A 104 -7.00 11.81 -5.21
N ILE A 105 -5.83 11.24 -4.95
CA ILE A 105 -5.58 9.80 -5.01
C ILE A 105 -5.39 9.24 -3.59
N VAL A 106 -5.99 8.10 -3.29
CA VAL A 106 -5.77 7.34 -2.05
C VAL A 106 -5.53 5.88 -2.37
N LEU A 107 -4.37 5.36 -1.98
CA LEU A 107 -4.10 3.92 -2.00
C LEU A 107 -4.60 3.33 -0.68
N VAL A 108 -5.54 2.41 -0.74
CA VAL A 108 -6.25 1.87 0.42
C VAL A 108 -5.87 0.41 0.64
N ASP A 109 -5.12 0.14 1.70
CA ASP A 109 -4.91 -1.22 2.17
C ASP A 109 -6.13 -1.65 3.01
N ALA A 110 -6.97 -2.50 2.44
CA ALA A 110 -8.17 -3.02 3.10
C ALA A 110 -7.90 -4.19 4.05
N ARG A 111 -6.65 -4.60 4.23
CA ARG A 111 -6.28 -5.70 5.13
C ARG A 111 -6.41 -5.29 6.60
N THR A 112 -6.46 -6.31 7.45
CA THR A 112 -6.39 -6.08 8.90
C THR A 112 -5.03 -5.51 9.31
N PRO A 113 -4.93 -4.74 10.43
CA PRO A 113 -3.67 -4.15 10.89
C PRO A 113 -2.53 -5.16 11.10
N GLY A 114 -2.88 -6.40 11.46
CA GLY A 114 -1.87 -7.46 11.61
C GLY A 114 -1.17 -7.85 10.30
N TRP A 115 -1.85 -7.74 9.16
CA TRP A 115 -1.24 -7.91 7.85
C TRP A 115 -0.42 -6.70 7.43
N VAL A 116 -0.91 -5.50 7.72
CA VAL A 116 -0.20 -4.24 7.40
C VAL A 116 1.16 -4.16 8.09
N LYS A 117 1.25 -4.63 9.34
CA LYS A 117 2.52 -4.71 10.09
C LYS A 117 3.60 -5.59 9.43
N LYS A 118 3.20 -6.48 8.52
CA LYS A 118 4.11 -7.33 7.72
C LYS A 118 4.52 -6.68 6.40
N GLY A 119 4.23 -5.41 6.23
CA GLY A 119 4.50 -4.61 5.05
C GLY A 119 3.26 -4.30 4.23
N THR A 120 3.24 -3.12 3.66
CA THR A 120 2.19 -2.62 2.75
C THR A 120 2.80 -1.84 1.59
N ILE A 121 2.01 -1.54 0.57
CA ILE A 121 2.44 -0.72 -0.57
C ILE A 121 2.80 0.69 -0.05
N PRO A 122 3.96 1.26 -0.42
CA PRO A 122 4.32 2.62 -0.05
C PRO A 122 3.22 3.64 -0.41
N HIS A 123 3.09 4.69 0.39
CA HIS A 123 2.09 5.76 0.28
C HIS A 123 0.63 5.32 0.49
N SER A 124 0.37 4.05 0.84
CA SER A 124 -0.99 3.62 1.19
C SER A 124 -1.38 3.97 2.64
N VAL A 125 -2.68 4.06 2.86
CA VAL A 125 -3.33 4.17 4.18
C VAL A 125 -4.05 2.87 4.49
N ASN A 126 -4.13 2.50 5.77
CA ASN A 126 -4.89 1.33 6.17
C ASN A 126 -6.32 1.71 6.56
N VAL A 127 -7.27 1.27 5.78
CA VAL A 127 -8.71 1.29 6.12
C VAL A 127 -9.20 -0.16 6.11
N PRO A 128 -9.17 -0.85 7.24
CA PRO A 128 -9.52 -2.27 7.30
C PRO A 128 -10.93 -2.55 6.79
N PHE A 129 -11.09 -3.59 6.00
CA PHE A 129 -12.40 -4.01 5.47
C PHE A 129 -13.45 -4.24 6.57
N THR A 130 -13.02 -4.53 7.79
CA THR A 130 -13.92 -4.69 8.93
C THR A 130 -14.63 -3.39 9.32
N LYS A 131 -14.10 -2.24 8.90
CA LYS A 131 -14.70 -0.93 9.12
C LYS A 131 -15.55 -0.46 7.93
N VAL A 132 -15.34 -1.01 6.73
CA VAL A 132 -16.06 -0.63 5.51
C VAL A 132 -16.50 -1.92 4.80
N ASN A 133 -17.61 -2.48 5.21
CA ASN A 133 -18.27 -3.63 4.59
C ASN A 133 -19.76 -3.63 4.94
N SER A 134 -20.54 -4.54 4.37
CA SER A 134 -21.99 -4.62 4.61
C SER A 134 -22.37 -4.82 6.10
N LYS A 135 -21.55 -5.54 6.87
CA LYS A 135 -21.78 -5.73 8.32
C LYS A 135 -21.51 -4.44 9.11
N ALA A 136 -20.47 -3.71 8.75
CA ALA A 136 -20.15 -2.40 9.34
C ALA A 136 -21.28 -1.40 9.04
N LEU A 137 -21.75 -1.35 7.79
CA LEU A 137 -22.87 -0.50 7.38
C LEU A 137 -24.15 -0.85 8.14
N ALA A 138 -24.47 -2.13 8.29
CA ALA A 138 -25.66 -2.55 9.03
C ALA A 138 -25.61 -2.24 10.52
N LYS A 139 -24.38 -2.22 11.10
CA LYS A 139 -24.17 -1.96 12.52
C LYS A 139 -24.12 -0.46 12.85
N ASP A 140 -23.36 0.29 12.07
CA ASP A 140 -23.11 1.71 12.30
C ASP A 140 -22.76 2.39 10.96
N PRO A 141 -23.76 2.83 10.18
CA PRO A 141 -23.53 3.50 8.92
C PRO A 141 -22.76 4.83 9.09
N MET A 142 -22.95 5.53 10.22
CA MET A 142 -22.27 6.81 10.46
C MET A 142 -20.79 6.65 10.64
N ALA A 143 -20.30 5.57 11.23
CA ALA A 143 -18.87 5.28 11.29
C ALA A 143 -18.25 5.07 9.90
N VAL A 144 -19.02 4.55 8.94
CA VAL A 144 -18.56 4.44 7.54
C VAL A 144 -18.57 5.81 6.86
N VAL A 145 -19.61 6.63 7.09
CA VAL A 145 -19.69 8.02 6.60
C VAL A 145 -18.51 8.84 7.13
N GLU A 146 -18.15 8.70 8.41
CA GLU A 146 -16.98 9.37 8.99
C GLU A 146 -15.68 9.03 8.24
N ILE A 147 -15.46 7.77 7.90
CA ILE A 147 -14.30 7.36 7.09
C ILE A 147 -14.35 8.00 5.70
N MET A 148 -15.52 8.00 5.05
CA MET A 148 -15.68 8.56 3.72
C MET A 148 -15.44 10.08 3.70
N THR A 149 -15.89 10.78 4.73
CA THR A 149 -15.70 12.23 4.84
C THR A 149 -14.27 12.61 5.19
N LYS A 150 -13.66 11.90 6.13
CA LYS A 150 -12.31 12.17 6.61
C LYS A 150 -11.22 11.80 5.57
N ASP A 151 -11.34 10.61 4.98
CA ASP A 151 -10.25 10.01 4.22
C ASP A 151 -10.48 10.05 2.69
N PHE A 152 -11.75 10.01 2.24
CA PHE A 152 -12.11 9.80 0.84
C PHE A 152 -12.69 11.03 0.14
N GLY A 153 -12.74 12.19 0.82
CA GLY A 153 -13.13 13.47 0.24
C GLY A 153 -14.63 13.66 0.01
N VAL A 154 -15.45 12.78 0.56
CA VAL A 154 -16.92 12.94 0.56
C VAL A 154 -17.31 14.03 1.56
N LYS A 155 -18.37 14.77 1.28
CA LYS A 155 -18.95 15.71 2.24
C LYS A 155 -20.32 15.21 2.69
N ASP A 156 -20.57 15.28 3.98
CA ASP A 156 -21.91 15.09 4.55
C ASP A 156 -22.58 16.47 4.64
N MET A 157 -23.72 16.61 3.96
CA MET A 157 -24.54 17.82 3.91
C MET A 157 -25.88 17.49 4.56
N ASP A 158 -25.92 17.51 5.90
CA ASP A 158 -27.12 17.21 6.69
C ASP A 158 -27.76 15.84 6.36
N GLY A 159 -26.92 14.82 6.25
CA GLY A 159 -27.32 13.44 5.94
C GLY A 159 -27.38 13.11 4.45
N VAL A 160 -27.09 14.07 3.57
CA VAL A 160 -26.94 13.86 2.12
C VAL A 160 -25.46 13.85 1.75
N LEU A 161 -24.98 12.74 1.21
CA LEU A 161 -23.58 12.62 0.83
C LEU A 161 -23.33 13.30 -0.52
N ASN A 162 -22.38 14.24 -0.53
CA ASN A 162 -21.91 14.92 -1.74
C ASN A 162 -20.54 14.36 -2.14
N TYR A 163 -20.42 13.91 -3.39
CA TYR A 163 -19.25 13.25 -3.96
C TYR A 163 -18.45 14.11 -4.93
N ASP A 164 -18.73 15.41 -5.07
CA ASP A 164 -18.05 16.29 -6.03
C ASP A 164 -16.53 16.29 -5.84
N ASN A 165 -16.08 16.19 -4.60
CA ASN A 165 -14.67 16.12 -4.24
C ASN A 165 -14.21 14.70 -3.86
N ALA A 166 -14.99 13.67 -4.19
CA ALA A 166 -14.61 12.29 -3.92
C ALA A 166 -13.29 11.95 -4.60
N LYS A 167 -12.38 11.33 -3.85
CA LYS A 167 -11.05 10.96 -4.33
C LYS A 167 -11.08 9.67 -5.13
N THR A 168 -10.08 9.46 -5.98
CA THR A 168 -9.86 8.18 -6.65
C THR A 168 -9.21 7.20 -5.68
N LEU A 169 -9.87 6.08 -5.42
CA LEU A 169 -9.44 5.06 -4.46
C LEU A 169 -8.86 3.85 -5.17
N TYR A 170 -7.62 3.51 -4.85
CA TYR A 170 -6.97 2.27 -5.31
C TYR A 170 -6.99 1.26 -4.17
N LEU A 171 -7.97 0.34 -4.17
CA LEU A 171 -8.16 -0.61 -3.08
C LEU A 171 -7.48 -1.95 -3.37
N PHE A 172 -6.78 -2.48 -2.38
CA PHE A 172 -6.13 -3.78 -2.45
C PHE A 172 -6.25 -4.59 -1.15
N CYS A 173 -5.96 -5.88 -1.26
CA CYS A 173 -5.78 -6.77 -0.11
C CYS A 173 -4.67 -7.80 -0.37
N ASN A 174 -4.82 -9.07 0.05
CA ASN A 174 -3.73 -10.03 -0.01
C ASN A 174 -3.48 -10.65 -1.39
N GLY A 175 -4.47 -10.70 -2.28
CA GLY A 175 -4.30 -11.33 -3.59
C GLY A 175 -5.63 -11.65 -4.28
N SER A 176 -5.57 -12.24 -5.45
CA SER A 176 -6.73 -12.54 -6.29
C SER A 176 -7.77 -13.49 -5.68
N TRP A 177 -7.45 -14.14 -4.59
CA TRP A 177 -8.32 -14.99 -3.78
C TRP A 177 -8.87 -14.30 -2.53
N CYS A 178 -8.53 -13.03 -2.32
CA CYS A 178 -8.88 -12.29 -1.10
C CYS A 178 -10.17 -11.48 -1.29
N GLY A 179 -11.14 -11.69 -0.40
CA GLY A 179 -12.43 -10.99 -0.43
C GLY A 179 -12.49 -9.67 0.36
N GLN A 180 -11.38 -9.20 0.96
CA GLN A 180 -11.40 -8.04 1.87
C GLN A 180 -11.62 -6.72 1.13
N SER A 181 -10.79 -6.38 0.14
CA SER A 181 -11.02 -5.18 -0.68
C SER A 181 -12.30 -5.27 -1.51
N PRO A 182 -12.71 -6.42 -2.11
CA PRO A 182 -14.02 -6.53 -2.72
C PRO A 182 -15.20 -6.23 -1.76
N ALA A 183 -15.11 -6.63 -0.50
CA ALA A 183 -16.15 -6.32 0.49
C ALA A 183 -16.24 -4.81 0.76
N SER A 184 -15.10 -4.11 0.86
CA SER A 184 -15.07 -2.66 1.02
C SER A 184 -15.61 -1.94 -0.21
N ILE A 185 -15.21 -2.38 -1.41
CA ILE A 185 -15.69 -1.78 -2.67
C ILE A 185 -17.21 -1.90 -2.78
N ARG A 186 -17.79 -3.08 -2.51
CA ARG A 186 -19.25 -3.26 -2.55
C ARG A 186 -19.98 -2.36 -1.55
N ALA A 187 -19.42 -2.17 -0.36
CA ALA A 187 -20.00 -1.25 0.63
C ALA A 187 -19.94 0.21 0.15
N LEU A 188 -18.83 0.66 -0.41
CA LEU A 188 -18.69 2.00 -0.99
C LEU A 188 -19.69 2.22 -2.14
N LEU A 189 -19.82 1.25 -3.05
CA LEU A 189 -20.79 1.30 -4.14
C LEU A 189 -22.24 1.37 -3.63
N SER A 190 -22.58 0.62 -2.58
CA SER A 190 -23.93 0.66 -1.99
C SER A 190 -24.24 1.99 -1.30
N MET A 191 -23.21 2.75 -0.92
CA MET A 191 -23.31 4.11 -0.38
C MET A 191 -23.36 5.18 -1.49
N GLY A 192 -23.25 4.79 -2.77
CA GLY A 192 -23.27 5.72 -3.90
C GLY A 192 -21.90 6.31 -4.27
N TYR A 193 -20.79 5.77 -3.76
CA TYR A 193 -19.46 6.23 -4.16
C TYR A 193 -19.28 6.12 -5.68
N PRO A 194 -18.77 7.15 -6.37
CA PRO A 194 -18.62 7.13 -7.83
C PRO A 194 -17.78 5.93 -8.28
N GLN A 195 -18.38 5.08 -9.11
CA GLN A 195 -17.79 3.82 -9.53
C GLN A 195 -16.51 4.00 -10.36
N ASP A 196 -16.44 5.05 -11.17
CA ASP A 196 -15.28 5.45 -11.99
C ASP A 196 -14.08 5.91 -11.15
N LYS A 197 -14.34 6.30 -9.89
CA LYS A 197 -13.32 6.69 -8.90
C LYS A 197 -12.86 5.52 -8.01
N ILE A 198 -13.33 4.32 -8.26
CA ILE A 198 -12.86 3.11 -7.57
C ILE A 198 -11.99 2.29 -8.52
N LYS A 199 -10.78 1.98 -8.09
CA LYS A 199 -9.82 1.14 -8.80
C LYS A 199 -9.51 -0.09 -7.94
N TYR A 200 -9.71 -1.28 -8.49
CA TYR A 200 -9.50 -2.54 -7.79
C TYR A 200 -8.16 -3.16 -8.17
N TYR A 201 -7.18 -3.13 -7.29
CA TYR A 201 -5.94 -3.88 -7.47
C TYR A 201 -6.14 -5.34 -7.03
N ARG A 202 -6.58 -6.18 -8.00
CA ARG A 202 -6.92 -7.58 -7.79
C ARG A 202 -5.72 -8.42 -7.37
N GLY A 203 -4.53 -8.15 -7.90
CA GLY A 203 -3.28 -8.86 -7.62
C GLY A 203 -2.87 -8.77 -6.15
N GLY A 204 -3.12 -7.64 -5.51
CA GLY A 204 -2.84 -7.38 -4.11
C GLY A 204 -1.39 -7.62 -3.72
N MET A 205 -1.15 -7.83 -2.43
CA MET A 205 0.20 -8.03 -1.91
C MET A 205 0.89 -9.30 -2.45
N ASN A 206 0.11 -10.32 -2.84
CA ASN A 206 0.68 -11.54 -3.43
C ASN A 206 1.39 -11.23 -4.76
N ALA A 207 0.72 -10.56 -5.69
CA ALA A 207 1.33 -10.16 -6.96
C ALA A 207 2.44 -9.13 -6.76
N TRP A 208 2.24 -8.14 -5.88
CA TRP A 208 3.25 -7.15 -5.50
C TRP A 208 4.56 -7.79 -5.06
N LYS A 209 4.48 -8.71 -4.10
CA LYS A 209 5.65 -9.41 -3.55
C LYS A 209 6.24 -10.44 -4.50
N SER A 210 5.44 -11.07 -5.38
CA SER A 210 5.95 -12.00 -6.39
C SER A 210 6.84 -11.33 -7.44
N LEU A 211 6.66 -10.02 -7.63
CA LEU A 211 7.54 -9.19 -8.48
C LEU A 211 8.75 -8.63 -7.70
N GLY A 212 8.91 -8.96 -6.43
CA GLY A 212 9.98 -8.46 -5.60
C GLY A 212 9.89 -6.96 -5.29
N LEU A 213 8.70 -6.35 -5.40
CA LEU A 213 8.48 -4.93 -5.13
C LEU A 213 8.58 -4.64 -3.63
N SER A 214 9.24 -3.53 -3.29
CA SER A 214 9.47 -3.11 -1.90
C SER A 214 8.18 -2.72 -1.19
N THR A 215 8.18 -2.86 0.13
CA THR A 215 7.08 -2.47 1.03
C THR A 215 7.58 -1.51 2.09
N LYS A 216 6.71 -0.73 2.69
CA LYS A 216 6.99 0.03 3.91
C LYS A 216 6.47 -0.68 5.14
#